data_e53972e908f5ae0d4372942554299982
#
_entry.id   e53972e908f5ae0d4372942554299982
#
_cell.length_a   1.000
_cell.length_b   1.000
_cell.length_c   1.000
_cell.angle_alpha   90.00
_cell.angle_beta   90.00
_cell.angle_gamma   90.00
#
_symmetry.space_group_name_H-M   'P 1'
#
loop_
_entity.id
_entity.type
_entity.pdbx_description
1 polymer ?
#
loop_
_entity_poly.entity_id
_entity_poly.type
_entity_poly.pdbx_seq_one_letter_code
_entity_poly.pdbx_strand_id
1 'polypeptide(L)'
;AAAKYFPDFLTGNSETQKRELAAFLANIAQETSGGWAEAPGGYFKWGLYYLEEKQDGVQNDYADFSKINYPHVIGEKYFGRGPKQLSYNYNYGQFSEDWFGKKDTLLKNPELLAQDPVLSFASAIWFWMKPQFPKPSCHDIMTGRWTPTENDLQNGRLPGFGATVNVIHVGVECGSGTDLEKTK
;
A
#
# COMPACT_ATOMS: atom_id res chain seq x y z
N ALA A 1 -7.71 13.81 11.35
CA ALA A 1 -8.31 12.46 11.39
C ALA A 1 -7.24 11.38 11.56
N ALA A 2 -6.19 11.34 10.73
CA ALA A 2 -5.15 10.31 10.79
C ALA A 2 -4.47 10.21 12.17
N ALA A 3 -4.12 11.34 12.81
CA ALA A 3 -3.45 11.35 14.11
C ALA A 3 -4.26 10.69 15.25
N LYS A 4 -5.57 10.54 15.09
CA LYS A 4 -6.40 9.83 16.08
C LYS A 4 -6.16 8.31 16.04
N TYR A 5 -5.97 7.75 14.85
CA TYR A 5 -5.86 6.31 14.65
C TYR A 5 -4.41 5.85 14.44
N PHE A 6 -3.57 6.75 13.92
CA PHE A 6 -2.17 6.52 13.64
C PHE A 6 -1.32 7.67 14.21
N PRO A 7 -1.14 7.72 15.55
CA PRO A 7 -0.49 8.85 16.20
C PRO A 7 0.98 9.02 15.80
N ASP A 8 1.61 7.94 15.35
CA ASP A 8 3.01 7.97 14.91
C ASP A 8 3.19 8.36 13.44
N PHE A 9 2.11 8.40 12.64
CA PHE A 9 2.19 8.84 11.25
C PHE A 9 2.51 10.33 11.16
N LEU A 10 3.49 10.69 10.32
CA LEU A 10 4.02 12.04 10.18
C LEU A 10 4.63 12.59 11.48
N THR A 11 5.37 11.78 12.20
CA THR A 11 6.15 12.21 13.37
C THR A 11 7.56 12.68 12.98
N GLY A 12 8.25 13.36 13.92
CA GLY A 12 9.56 13.91 13.71
C GLY A 12 9.55 15.42 13.41
N ASN A 13 10.65 15.95 12.89
CA ASN A 13 10.73 17.36 12.52
C ASN A 13 9.97 17.64 11.21
N SER A 14 9.77 18.91 10.90
CA SER A 14 8.98 19.34 9.72
C SER A 14 9.51 18.79 8.40
N GLU A 15 10.82 18.60 8.26
CA GLU A 15 11.42 18.03 7.05
C GLU A 15 11.08 16.54 6.90
N THR A 16 11.26 15.78 7.99
CA THR A 16 10.90 14.35 8.02
C THR A 16 9.42 14.15 7.70
N GLN A 17 8.53 14.94 8.33
CA GLN A 17 7.09 14.87 8.07
C GLN A 17 6.75 15.14 6.60
N LYS A 18 7.35 16.17 6.00
CA LYS A 18 7.13 16.51 4.58
C LYS A 18 7.64 15.42 3.65
N ARG A 19 8.82 14.87 3.94
CA ARG A 19 9.40 13.78 3.13
C ARG A 19 8.56 12.51 3.23
N GLU A 20 8.10 12.14 4.42
CA GLU A 20 7.23 10.99 4.61
C GLU A 20 5.90 11.18 3.89
N LEU A 21 5.26 12.35 4.04
CA LEU A 21 4.01 12.65 3.35
C LEU A 21 4.15 12.61 1.84
N ALA A 22 5.24 13.19 1.29
CA ALA A 22 5.51 13.17 -0.15
C ALA A 22 5.69 11.74 -0.66
N ALA A 23 6.45 10.91 0.05
CA ALA A 23 6.66 9.51 -0.32
C ALA A 23 5.35 8.71 -0.25
N PHE A 24 4.54 8.91 0.80
CA PHE A 24 3.22 8.28 0.92
C PHE A 24 2.30 8.65 -0.25
N LEU A 25 2.16 9.96 -0.52
CA LEU A 25 1.30 10.45 -1.60
C LEU A 25 1.76 9.99 -2.98
N ALA A 26 3.07 9.93 -3.22
CA ALA A 26 3.62 9.44 -4.50
C ALA A 26 3.27 7.95 -4.72
N ASN A 27 3.42 7.11 -3.69
CA ASN A 27 3.08 5.69 -3.78
C ASN A 27 1.58 5.49 -4.04
N ILE A 28 0.69 6.12 -3.26
CA ILE A 28 -0.75 5.94 -3.45
C ILE A 28 -1.27 6.56 -4.76
N ALA A 29 -0.62 7.62 -5.26
CA ALA A 29 -0.94 8.18 -6.57
C ALA A 29 -0.56 7.20 -7.70
N GLN A 30 0.58 6.54 -7.61
CA GLN A 30 1.03 5.52 -8.56
C GLN A 30 0.10 4.30 -8.56
N GLU A 31 -0.24 3.78 -7.39
CA GLU A 31 -1.15 2.63 -7.22
C GLU A 31 -2.51 2.83 -7.88
N THR A 32 -2.99 4.07 -7.91
CA THR A 32 -4.35 4.43 -8.33
C THR A 32 -4.36 5.29 -9.59
N SER A 33 -3.26 5.32 -10.35
CA SER A 33 -3.12 6.19 -11.52
C SER A 33 -4.08 5.79 -12.65
N GLY A 34 -4.90 6.75 -13.09
CA GLY A 34 -5.72 6.66 -14.28
C GLY A 34 -5.12 7.40 -15.49
N GLY A 35 -3.85 7.84 -15.38
CA GLY A 35 -3.18 8.58 -16.43
C GLY A 35 -2.88 7.74 -17.67
N TRP A 36 -2.70 8.42 -18.79
CA TRP A 36 -2.28 7.87 -20.08
C TRP A 36 -1.27 8.82 -20.72
N ALA A 37 -0.59 8.40 -21.81
CA ALA A 37 0.54 9.15 -22.38
C ALA A 37 0.20 10.60 -22.74
N GLU A 38 -1.00 10.84 -23.26
CA GLU A 38 -1.48 12.17 -23.69
C GLU A 38 -2.39 12.84 -22.66
N ALA A 39 -2.37 12.39 -21.40
CA ALA A 39 -3.22 12.93 -20.35
C ALA A 39 -2.99 14.44 -20.15
N PRO A 40 -4.05 15.25 -20.03
CA PRO A 40 -3.90 16.67 -19.76
C PRO A 40 -3.09 16.94 -18.50
N GLY A 41 -1.97 17.65 -18.66
CA GLY A 41 -1.06 17.95 -17.57
C GLY A 41 -0.06 16.85 -17.23
N GLY A 42 -0.03 15.77 -18.00
CA GLY A 42 0.90 14.64 -17.88
C GLY A 42 0.33 13.46 -17.10
N TYR A 43 0.93 12.31 -17.34
CA TYR A 43 0.48 11.00 -16.82
C TYR A 43 0.24 11.00 -15.31
N PHE A 44 1.16 11.55 -14.54
CA PHE A 44 1.13 11.48 -13.07
C PHE A 44 0.16 12.45 -12.39
N LYS A 45 -0.51 13.33 -13.14
CA LYS A 45 -1.54 14.19 -12.56
C LYS A 45 -2.87 13.50 -12.27
N TRP A 46 -3.00 12.23 -12.69
CA TRP A 46 -4.22 11.44 -12.55
C TRP A 46 -4.12 10.36 -11.46
N GLY A 47 -3.29 10.61 -10.43
CA GLY A 47 -3.25 9.79 -9.21
C GLY A 47 -4.57 9.89 -8.44
N LEU A 48 -4.85 8.86 -7.62
CA LEU A 48 -6.12 8.70 -6.88
C LEU A 48 -7.37 8.65 -7.78
N TYR A 49 -7.19 8.17 -9.02
CA TYR A 49 -8.27 8.06 -9.98
C TYR A 49 -9.10 6.78 -9.77
N TYR A 50 -8.43 5.63 -9.61
CA TYR A 50 -9.10 4.35 -9.39
C TYR A 50 -9.32 4.10 -7.89
N LEU A 51 -10.59 3.90 -7.53
CA LEU A 51 -10.97 3.50 -6.17
C LEU A 51 -10.74 2.02 -5.92
N GLU A 52 -10.93 1.22 -6.97
CA GLU A 52 -10.70 -0.22 -6.95
C GLU A 52 -10.16 -0.70 -8.30
N GLU A 53 -9.50 -1.85 -8.28
CA GLU A 53 -8.93 -2.49 -9.45
C GLU A 53 -10.00 -2.83 -10.47
N LYS A 54 -9.73 -2.59 -11.75
CA LYS A 54 -10.62 -3.01 -12.84
C LYS A 54 -10.67 -4.53 -12.92
N GLN A 55 -11.88 -5.06 -12.88
CA GLN A 55 -12.12 -6.50 -12.91
C GLN A 55 -12.29 -7.06 -14.35
N ASP A 56 -12.10 -6.26 -15.38
CA ASP A 56 -12.26 -6.65 -16.78
C ASP A 56 -11.24 -7.75 -17.16
N GLY A 57 -11.70 -9.01 -17.14
CA GLY A 57 -10.88 -10.17 -17.49
C GLY A 57 -9.98 -10.73 -16.37
N VAL A 58 -10.01 -10.18 -15.17
CA VAL A 58 -9.25 -10.71 -14.03
C VAL A 58 -10.03 -11.84 -13.36
N GLN A 59 -9.52 -13.07 -13.48
CA GLN A 59 -10.07 -14.27 -12.82
C GLN A 59 -9.33 -14.59 -11.49
N ASN A 60 -8.77 -13.59 -10.84
CA ASN A 60 -8.03 -13.79 -9.61
C ASN A 60 -8.84 -13.28 -8.42
N ASP A 61 -9.15 -14.16 -7.47
CA ASP A 61 -9.86 -13.82 -6.24
C ASP A 61 -8.93 -13.18 -5.20
N TYR A 62 -7.63 -13.08 -5.49
CA TYR A 62 -6.61 -12.63 -4.56
C TYR A 62 -6.67 -13.38 -3.23
N ALA A 63 -6.82 -14.70 -3.32
CA ALA A 63 -6.90 -15.61 -2.19
C ALA A 63 -5.58 -16.35 -1.99
N ASP A 64 -4.92 -16.11 -0.87
CA ASP A 64 -3.80 -16.91 -0.40
C ASP A 64 -4.29 -17.94 0.63
N PHE A 65 -4.45 -19.17 0.19
CA PHE A 65 -4.96 -20.27 1.03
C PHE A 65 -3.96 -20.75 2.08
N SER A 66 -2.69 -20.36 1.97
CA SER A 66 -1.68 -20.67 2.99
C SER A 66 -1.88 -19.84 4.28
N LYS A 67 -2.61 -18.76 4.21
CA LYS A 67 -2.86 -17.84 5.33
C LYS A 67 -4.04 -18.27 6.18
N ILE A 68 -3.91 -19.38 6.87
CA ILE A 68 -4.97 -20.03 7.66
C ILE A 68 -5.61 -19.13 8.74
N ASN A 69 -4.86 -18.14 9.25
CA ASN A 69 -5.38 -17.19 10.23
C ASN A 69 -6.38 -16.20 9.62
N TYR A 70 -6.30 -15.97 8.31
CA TYR A 70 -7.16 -15.06 7.56
C TYR A 70 -7.73 -15.81 6.34
N PRO A 71 -8.62 -16.80 6.57
CA PRO A 71 -9.09 -17.67 5.50
C PRO A 71 -9.90 -16.89 4.48
N HIS A 72 -9.78 -17.31 3.23
CA HIS A 72 -10.64 -16.84 2.16
C HIS A 72 -12.11 -17.22 2.45
N VAL A 73 -13.01 -16.28 2.28
CA VAL A 73 -14.46 -16.52 2.34
C VAL A 73 -14.95 -16.82 0.93
N ILE A 74 -15.65 -17.95 0.77
CA ILE A 74 -16.12 -18.40 -0.54
C ILE A 74 -17.05 -17.34 -1.16
N GLY A 75 -16.76 -16.96 -2.38
CA GLY A 75 -17.51 -15.96 -3.14
C GLY A 75 -16.98 -14.53 -3.00
N GLU A 76 -16.09 -14.27 -2.02
CA GLU A 76 -15.51 -12.96 -1.85
C GLU A 76 -14.22 -12.80 -2.67
N LYS A 77 -13.96 -11.56 -3.11
CA LYS A 77 -12.77 -11.20 -3.88
C LYS A 77 -12.00 -10.07 -3.19
N TYR A 78 -10.69 -10.29 -3.02
CA TYR A 78 -9.81 -9.38 -2.30
C TYR A 78 -8.84 -8.66 -3.23
N PHE A 79 -9.36 -8.19 -4.38
CA PHE A 79 -8.61 -7.36 -5.30
C PHE A 79 -8.32 -5.96 -4.72
N GLY A 80 -7.45 -5.21 -5.38
CA GLY A 80 -7.00 -3.89 -4.93
C GLY A 80 -8.13 -2.90 -4.71
N ARG A 81 -8.27 -2.36 -3.48
CA ARG A 81 -9.23 -1.31 -3.13
C ARG A 81 -8.56 -0.21 -2.31
N GLY A 82 -9.09 1.00 -2.46
CA GLY A 82 -8.63 2.18 -1.77
C GLY A 82 -7.29 2.73 -2.29
N PRO A 83 -6.75 3.80 -1.67
CA PRO A 83 -5.57 4.51 -2.18
C PRO A 83 -4.31 3.67 -2.30
N LYS A 84 -4.17 2.64 -1.44
CA LYS A 84 -3.04 1.69 -1.48
C LYS A 84 -3.31 0.50 -2.39
N GLN A 85 -4.53 0.34 -2.93
CA GLN A 85 -4.93 -0.87 -3.65
C GLN A 85 -4.66 -2.12 -2.79
N LEU A 86 -5.17 -2.10 -1.54
CA LEU A 86 -5.01 -3.20 -0.59
C LEU A 86 -5.57 -4.48 -1.20
N SER A 87 -4.75 -5.52 -1.32
CA SER A 87 -5.09 -6.79 -1.96
C SER A 87 -4.80 -7.98 -1.06
N TYR A 88 -5.39 -9.13 -1.37
CA TYR A 88 -5.29 -10.41 -0.67
C TYR A 88 -6.05 -10.51 0.65
N ASN A 89 -6.68 -11.66 0.84
CA ASN A 89 -7.47 -12.01 2.04
C ASN A 89 -6.73 -11.72 3.35
N TYR A 90 -5.45 -12.06 3.44
CA TYR A 90 -4.69 -11.85 4.68
C TYR A 90 -4.47 -10.37 5.02
N ASN A 91 -4.31 -9.49 4.03
CA ASN A 91 -4.20 -8.05 4.28
C ASN A 91 -5.55 -7.45 4.71
N TYR A 92 -6.63 -7.86 4.05
CA TYR A 92 -7.99 -7.47 4.47
C TYR A 92 -8.30 -7.94 5.90
N GLY A 93 -7.97 -9.19 6.22
CA GLY A 93 -8.18 -9.75 7.54
C GLY A 93 -7.35 -9.08 8.63
N GLN A 94 -6.06 -8.82 8.38
CA GLN A 94 -5.19 -8.13 9.33
C GLN A 94 -5.65 -6.69 9.58
N PHE A 95 -5.95 -5.94 8.52
CA PHE A 95 -6.46 -4.58 8.68
C PHE A 95 -7.81 -4.58 9.42
N SER A 96 -8.69 -5.51 9.10
CA SER A 96 -9.97 -5.68 9.79
C SER A 96 -9.79 -5.94 11.29
N GLU A 97 -8.85 -6.80 11.65
CA GLU A 97 -8.55 -7.13 13.05
C GLU A 97 -8.01 -5.91 13.80
N ASP A 98 -7.04 -5.20 13.21
CA ASP A 98 -6.45 -4.01 13.82
C ASP A 98 -7.44 -2.84 13.94
N TRP A 99 -8.38 -2.70 13.01
CA TRP A 99 -9.34 -1.59 12.96
C TRP A 99 -10.64 -1.86 13.75
N PHE A 100 -11.21 -3.04 13.61
CA PHE A 100 -12.50 -3.42 14.20
C PHE A 100 -12.37 -4.36 15.41
N GLY A 101 -11.18 -4.85 15.73
CA GLY A 101 -10.97 -5.90 16.73
C GLY A 101 -11.42 -7.29 16.28
N LYS A 102 -11.73 -7.46 14.99
CA LYS A 102 -12.17 -8.75 14.40
C LYS A 102 -11.84 -8.81 12.92
N LYS A 103 -11.27 -9.93 12.51
CA LYS A 103 -10.86 -10.17 11.12
C LYS A 103 -12.02 -10.31 10.14
N ASP A 104 -13.15 -10.79 10.60
CA ASP A 104 -14.28 -11.23 9.78
C ASP A 104 -15.00 -10.06 9.08
N THR A 105 -14.90 -8.83 9.60
CA THR A 105 -15.64 -7.70 9.04
C THR A 105 -15.28 -7.47 7.57
N LEU A 106 -13.98 -7.34 7.25
CA LEU A 106 -13.54 -7.14 5.87
C LEU A 106 -13.29 -8.45 5.11
N LEU A 107 -13.16 -9.57 5.80
CA LEU A 107 -13.13 -10.87 5.10
C LEU A 107 -14.50 -11.21 4.50
N LYS A 108 -15.59 -10.79 5.13
CA LYS A 108 -16.96 -11.04 4.66
C LYS A 108 -17.57 -9.88 3.87
N ASN A 109 -16.98 -8.69 3.93
CA ASN A 109 -17.49 -7.49 3.25
C ASN A 109 -16.29 -6.66 2.74
N PRO A 110 -15.51 -7.18 1.79
CA PRO A 110 -14.30 -6.51 1.31
C PRO A 110 -14.61 -5.18 0.59
N GLU A 111 -15.81 -5.03 0.03
CA GLU A 111 -16.29 -3.84 -0.66
C GLU A 111 -16.35 -2.60 0.23
N LEU A 112 -16.42 -2.75 1.55
CA LEU A 112 -16.40 -1.63 2.49
C LEU A 112 -15.17 -0.74 2.32
N LEU A 113 -14.03 -1.29 1.87
CA LEU A 113 -12.82 -0.50 1.58
C LEU A 113 -13.01 0.50 0.44
N ALA A 114 -13.95 0.25 -0.47
CA ALA A 114 -14.29 1.18 -1.55
C ALA A 114 -15.48 2.08 -1.19
N GLN A 115 -16.35 1.65 -0.28
CA GLN A 115 -17.58 2.35 0.07
C GLN A 115 -17.40 3.40 1.18
N ASP A 116 -16.49 3.14 2.13
CA ASP A 116 -16.21 4.07 3.24
C ASP A 116 -14.87 4.81 3.00
N PRO A 117 -14.90 6.12 2.72
CA PRO A 117 -13.68 6.88 2.43
C PRO A 117 -12.72 6.98 3.63
N VAL A 118 -13.23 6.92 4.88
CA VAL A 118 -12.38 6.94 6.07
C VAL A 118 -11.64 5.61 6.17
N LEU A 119 -12.35 4.50 6.02
CA LEU A 119 -11.78 3.16 6.02
C LEU A 119 -10.78 2.97 4.87
N SER A 120 -11.13 3.48 3.70
CA SER A 120 -10.30 3.46 2.50
C SER A 120 -8.92 4.09 2.73
N PHE A 121 -8.88 5.34 3.21
CA PHE A 121 -7.61 6.02 3.53
C PHE A 121 -6.93 5.43 4.77
N ALA A 122 -7.68 4.97 5.77
CA ALA A 122 -7.12 4.31 6.94
C ALA A 122 -6.35 3.03 6.56
N SER A 123 -6.85 2.24 5.60
CA SER A 123 -6.15 1.04 5.11
C SER A 123 -4.80 1.36 4.48
N ALA A 124 -4.71 2.48 3.76
CA ALA A 124 -3.46 2.93 3.15
C ALA A 124 -2.42 3.36 4.20
N ILE A 125 -2.84 4.15 5.19
CA ILE A 125 -1.96 4.57 6.29
C ILE A 125 -1.57 3.36 7.15
N TRP A 126 -2.50 2.46 7.44
CA TRP A 126 -2.23 1.22 8.15
C TRP A 126 -1.13 0.40 7.46
N PHE A 127 -1.24 0.19 6.16
CA PHE A 127 -0.22 -0.56 5.40
C PHE A 127 1.14 0.14 5.43
N TRP A 128 1.15 1.48 5.33
CA TRP A 128 2.36 2.29 5.43
C TRP A 128 3.07 2.15 6.76
N MET A 129 2.31 2.11 7.85
CA MET A 129 2.81 2.04 9.22
C MET A 129 3.18 0.62 9.67
N LYS A 130 2.62 -0.42 9.02
CA LYS A 130 2.79 -1.81 9.44
C LYS A 130 3.98 -2.48 8.74
N PRO A 131 4.91 -3.09 9.49
CA PRO A 131 5.96 -3.92 8.89
C PRO A 131 5.34 -5.12 8.14
N GLN A 132 5.83 -5.39 6.94
CA GLN A 132 5.44 -6.54 6.13
C GLN A 132 6.57 -7.56 6.13
N PHE A 133 6.79 -8.24 7.25
CA PHE A 133 7.93 -9.14 7.44
C PHE A 133 8.20 -10.04 6.20
N PRO A 134 9.46 -10.12 5.74
CA PRO A 134 10.70 -9.58 6.33
C PRO A 134 11.00 -8.10 6.01
N LYS A 135 10.09 -7.38 5.37
CA LYS A 135 10.27 -5.97 5.01
C LYS A 135 9.90 -5.05 6.18
N PRO A 136 10.64 -3.92 6.37
CA PRO A 136 10.28 -2.89 7.35
C PRO A 136 8.97 -2.19 6.96
N SER A 137 8.43 -1.36 7.87
CA SER A 137 7.37 -0.42 7.49
C SER A 137 7.92 0.72 6.64
N CYS A 138 7.09 1.28 5.76
CA CYS A 138 7.46 2.47 5.00
C CYS A 138 7.75 3.65 5.93
N HIS A 139 7.01 3.75 7.03
CA HIS A 139 7.24 4.74 8.08
C HIS A 139 8.64 4.64 8.68
N ASP A 140 9.09 3.46 9.08
CA ASP A 140 10.43 3.26 9.65
C ASP A 140 11.53 3.61 8.66
N ILE A 141 11.33 3.32 7.37
CA ILE A 141 12.25 3.71 6.31
C ILE A 141 12.37 5.25 6.23
N MET A 142 11.23 5.95 6.16
CA MET A 142 11.20 7.39 5.93
C MET A 142 11.60 8.21 7.16
N THR A 143 11.42 7.65 8.35
CA THR A 143 11.80 8.30 9.63
C THR A 143 13.20 7.94 10.13
N GLY A 144 13.95 7.09 9.38
CA GLY A 144 15.29 6.67 9.73
C GLY A 144 15.36 5.66 10.89
N ARG A 145 14.25 5.02 11.22
CA ARG A 145 14.20 3.95 12.25
C ARG A 145 14.66 2.60 11.70
N TRP A 146 14.58 2.40 10.40
CA TRP A 146 15.07 1.18 9.75
C TRP A 146 16.55 1.32 9.39
N THR A 147 17.32 0.31 9.78
CA THR A 147 18.72 0.13 9.36
C THR A 147 18.81 -1.07 8.43
N PRO A 148 19.33 -0.90 7.21
CA PRO A 148 19.51 -2.00 6.27
C PRO A 148 20.41 -3.11 6.84
N THR A 149 20.05 -4.34 6.61
CA THR A 149 20.90 -5.50 6.86
C THR A 149 22.00 -5.57 5.79
N GLU A 150 23.01 -6.40 6.01
CA GLU A 150 24.06 -6.66 5.00
C GLU A 150 23.44 -7.18 3.68
N ASN A 151 22.45 -8.06 3.76
CA ASN A 151 21.71 -8.54 2.58
C ASN A 151 20.94 -7.41 1.88
N ASP A 152 20.41 -6.44 2.60
CA ASP A 152 19.75 -5.29 1.98
C ASP A 152 20.76 -4.45 1.20
N LEU A 153 21.93 -4.17 1.82
CA LEU A 153 23.00 -3.40 1.19
C LEU A 153 23.55 -4.10 -0.06
N GLN A 154 23.78 -5.41 -0.01
CA GLN A 154 24.23 -6.21 -1.16
C GLN A 154 23.22 -6.19 -2.32
N ASN A 155 21.93 -6.01 -2.03
CA ASN A 155 20.86 -5.89 -3.02
C ASN A 155 20.50 -4.43 -3.35
N GLY A 156 21.31 -3.46 -2.94
CA GLY A 156 21.10 -2.04 -3.23
C GLY A 156 19.87 -1.41 -2.54
N ARG A 157 19.35 -2.03 -1.47
CA ARG A 157 18.21 -1.52 -0.72
C ARG A 157 18.69 -0.47 0.30
N LEU A 158 18.69 0.76 -0.10
CA LEU A 158 19.09 1.89 0.74
C LEU A 158 17.87 2.60 1.34
N PRO A 159 18.01 3.22 2.55
CA PRO A 159 16.92 4.02 3.13
C PRO A 159 16.48 5.16 2.18
N GLY A 160 15.19 5.35 2.05
CA GLY A 160 14.62 6.41 1.22
C GLY A 160 13.40 5.96 0.42
N PHE A 161 12.95 6.80 -0.50
CA PHE A 161 11.74 6.58 -1.28
C PHE A 161 11.77 5.24 -2.04
N GLY A 162 12.88 4.87 -2.69
CA GLY A 162 12.99 3.61 -3.42
C GLY A 162 12.76 2.37 -2.56
N ALA A 163 13.15 2.40 -1.26
CA ALA A 163 12.86 1.30 -0.35
C ALA A 163 11.36 1.21 -0.03
N THR A 164 10.62 2.33 0.02
CA THR A 164 9.15 2.29 0.19
C THR A 164 8.46 1.68 -1.02
N VAL A 165 8.92 1.99 -2.24
CA VAL A 165 8.44 1.34 -3.47
C VAL A 165 8.69 -0.17 -3.42
N ASN A 166 9.87 -0.60 -2.96
CA ASN A 166 10.18 -2.03 -2.78
C ASN A 166 9.28 -2.72 -1.73
N VAL A 167 8.85 -2.01 -0.68
CA VAL A 167 7.85 -2.56 0.28
C VAL A 167 6.49 -2.74 -0.40
N ILE A 168 6.08 -1.74 -1.15
CA ILE A 168 4.74 -1.64 -1.71
C ILE A 168 4.57 -2.51 -2.97
N HIS A 169 5.54 -2.49 -3.90
CA HIS A 169 5.37 -3.02 -5.25
C HIS A 169 6.61 -3.73 -5.83
N VAL A 170 7.29 -4.54 -5.00
CA VAL A 170 8.55 -5.18 -5.36
C VAL A 170 8.54 -5.98 -6.68
N GLY A 171 7.41 -6.59 -7.01
CA GLY A 171 7.32 -7.50 -8.18
C GLY A 171 7.09 -6.79 -9.51
N VAL A 172 6.73 -5.51 -9.50
CA VAL A 172 6.33 -4.76 -10.70
C VAL A 172 7.30 -3.63 -11.01
N GLU A 173 7.76 -2.89 -10.00
CA GLU A 173 8.54 -1.66 -10.19
C GLU A 173 10.03 -1.83 -9.87
N CYS A 174 10.41 -2.87 -9.11
CA CYS A 174 11.79 -3.08 -8.70
C CYS A 174 12.44 -4.23 -9.51
N GLY A 175 13.50 -3.90 -10.25
CA GLY A 175 14.33 -4.90 -10.91
C GLY A 175 13.87 -5.39 -12.29
N SER A 176 12.74 -4.92 -12.80
CA SER A 176 12.22 -5.32 -14.11
C SER A 176 12.83 -4.57 -15.30
N GLY A 177 13.55 -3.50 -15.06
CA GLY A 177 14.18 -2.67 -16.11
C GLY A 177 13.20 -1.94 -17.05
N THR A 178 11.91 -2.09 -16.86
CA THR A 178 10.88 -1.62 -17.81
C THR A 178 10.18 -0.32 -17.42
N ASP A 179 10.33 0.17 -16.18
CA ASP A 179 9.59 1.34 -15.69
C ASP A 179 10.46 2.46 -15.11
N LEU A 180 11.69 2.62 -15.61
CA LEU A 180 12.58 3.73 -15.23
C LEU A 180 11.99 5.13 -15.50
N GLU A 181 11.01 5.26 -16.39
CA GLU A 181 10.35 6.53 -16.66
C GLU A 181 9.28 6.90 -15.64
N LYS A 182 8.71 5.92 -14.93
CA LYS A 182 7.69 6.15 -13.91
C LYS A 182 8.26 6.46 -12.51
N THR A 183 9.54 6.17 -12.30
CA THR A 183 10.21 6.36 -11.01
C THR A 183 11.15 7.56 -10.96
N LYS A 184 11.24 8.33 -12.04
CA LYS A 184 11.94 9.62 -12.12
C LYS A 184 10.99 10.76 -11.82
#